data_4dc1117c3741f2d5543801890ab9f9b9
#
_entry.id   4dc1117c3741f2d5543801890ab9f9b9
#
_cell.length_a   1.000
_cell.length_b   1.000
_cell.length_c   1.000
_cell.angle_alpha   90.00
_cell.angle_beta   90.00
_cell.angle_gamma   90.00
#
_symmetry.space_group_name_H-M   'P 1'
#
loop_
_entity.id
_entity.type
_entity.pdbx_description
1 polymer ?
#
loop_
_entity_poly.entity_id
_entity_poly.type
_entity_poly.pdbx_seq_one_letter_code
_entity_poly.pdbx_strand_id
1 'polypeptide(L)'
;MGCGESQQSTTSANPSTVKTSDISIHEAVVEAEDPFVFHVTGRLQIPADDGQQGVATDGKFIYVQNTQQLFKYDLDGKLVTAGPKLMLHHGGIVYVKGLVYAAVSGCDSNGTNQHRVHVYNAQSLELIEKHDIGAHFTVCAGGITHRKGHFFVAESFFDDDHLDKIVEFNASFQHIKDYRIDFKSPYGIQGLEYLPGIDQFQIHSHGKVFYRINGRFESNSLISGKANFELQDLARLDANTLIVNNRQAQTLEFVKLATYPD
;
A
#
# COMPACT_ATOMS: atom_id res chain seq x y z
N MET A 1 1.05 15.22 -21.41
CA MET A 1 -0.40 15.39 -21.51
C MET A 1 -0.98 14.58 -20.37
N GLY A 2 -1.65 15.26 -19.42
CA GLY A 2 -2.01 14.68 -18.14
C GLY A 2 -3.16 13.69 -18.25
N CYS A 3 -3.17 12.70 -17.37
CA CYS A 3 -4.34 11.89 -17.06
C CYS A 3 -5.43 12.82 -16.53
N GLY A 4 -6.62 12.83 -17.19
CA GLY A 4 -7.65 13.81 -16.96
C GLY A 4 -8.32 13.69 -15.60
N GLU A 5 -8.60 14.83 -15.01
CA GLU A 5 -9.51 14.99 -13.88
C GLU A 5 -10.95 14.75 -14.34
N SER A 6 -11.67 13.85 -13.67
CA SER A 6 -13.09 13.63 -13.89
C SER A 6 -13.91 14.60 -13.03
N GLN A 7 -14.72 15.42 -13.68
CA GLN A 7 -15.70 16.29 -13.04
C GLN A 7 -16.91 15.49 -12.55
N GLN A 8 -17.31 15.76 -11.30
CA GLN A 8 -18.57 15.27 -10.72
C GLN A 8 -19.75 16.04 -11.29
N SER A 9 -20.76 15.33 -11.81
CA SER A 9 -22.07 15.87 -12.11
C SER A 9 -23.09 15.45 -11.04
N THR A 10 -23.70 16.44 -10.40
CA THR A 10 -24.81 16.26 -9.45
C THR A 10 -26.13 16.20 -10.20
N THR A 11 -26.91 15.13 -10.01
CA THR A 11 -28.33 15.10 -10.34
C THR A 11 -29.14 14.76 -9.11
N SER A 12 -30.06 15.67 -8.79
CA SER A 12 -31.06 15.53 -7.73
C SER A 12 -32.24 14.66 -8.21
N ALA A 13 -32.74 13.75 -7.38
CA ALA A 13 -34.03 13.10 -7.56
C ALA A 13 -34.81 13.04 -6.24
N ASN A 14 -36.08 13.39 -6.34
CA ASN A 14 -37.09 13.54 -5.30
C ASN A 14 -37.58 12.21 -4.75
N PRO A 15 -38.12 12.14 -3.52
CA PRO A 15 -38.56 10.92 -2.88
C PRO A 15 -40.05 10.62 -3.14
N SER A 16 -40.39 9.38 -3.38
CA SER A 16 -41.75 8.87 -3.25
C SER A 16 -41.86 7.90 -2.09
N THR A 17 -42.79 8.22 -1.23
CA THR A 17 -43.19 7.49 -0.02
C THR A 17 -43.93 6.19 -0.35
N VAL A 18 -43.51 5.06 0.24
CA VAL A 18 -44.34 3.89 0.46
C VAL A 18 -44.24 3.44 1.91
N LYS A 19 -45.37 3.46 2.62
CA LYS A 19 -45.53 2.89 3.96
C LYS A 19 -45.80 1.38 3.83
N THR A 20 -45.06 0.57 4.55
CA THR A 20 -45.56 -0.75 5.00
C THR A 20 -44.92 -1.09 6.37
N SER A 21 -45.75 -1.60 7.23
CA SER A 21 -45.65 -1.83 8.64
C SER A 21 -44.78 -3.01 9.06
N ASP A 22 -44.10 -2.83 10.16
CA ASP A 22 -43.76 -3.74 11.26
C ASP A 22 -43.57 -5.24 11.00
N ILE A 23 -42.32 -5.67 11.08
CA ILE A 23 -41.92 -6.79 11.98
C ILE A 23 -40.48 -6.49 12.40
N SER A 24 -40.26 -6.04 13.64
CA SER A 24 -38.93 -5.93 14.22
C SER A 24 -38.51 -7.29 14.78
N ILE A 25 -37.71 -8.00 14.03
CA ILE A 25 -36.84 -9.03 14.58
C ILE A 25 -35.53 -8.31 14.87
N HIS A 26 -35.31 -7.93 16.11
CA HIS A 26 -33.99 -7.58 16.63
C HIS A 26 -33.17 -8.89 16.70
N GLU A 27 -32.63 -9.34 15.59
CA GLU A 27 -31.39 -10.10 15.65
C GLU A 27 -30.33 -9.12 16.15
N ALA A 28 -29.85 -9.32 17.38
CA ALA A 28 -28.65 -8.69 17.84
C ALA A 28 -27.53 -9.15 16.89
N VAL A 29 -27.16 -8.30 15.95
CA VAL A 29 -25.92 -8.44 15.21
C VAL A 29 -24.84 -8.34 16.30
N VAL A 30 -24.33 -9.47 16.73
CA VAL A 30 -23.07 -9.54 17.47
C VAL A 30 -22.08 -8.98 16.44
N GLU A 31 -21.72 -7.71 16.56
CA GLU A 31 -20.58 -7.16 15.84
C GLU A 31 -19.41 -8.08 16.23
N ALA A 32 -18.95 -8.88 15.27
CA ALA A 32 -17.72 -9.63 15.45
C ALA A 32 -16.67 -8.60 15.83
N GLU A 33 -16.04 -8.79 17.00
CA GLU A 33 -14.96 -7.90 17.46
C GLU A 33 -13.99 -7.75 16.28
N ASP A 34 -13.69 -6.51 15.90
CA ASP A 34 -12.83 -6.21 14.75
C ASP A 34 -11.47 -6.89 15.02
N PRO A 35 -11.07 -7.93 14.27
CA PRO A 35 -9.93 -8.77 14.61
C PRO A 35 -8.62 -7.97 14.64
N PHE A 36 -8.65 -6.72 14.19
CA PHE A 36 -7.50 -5.82 14.16
C PHE A 36 -7.89 -4.43 14.67
N VAL A 37 -7.18 -3.99 15.68
CA VAL A 37 -7.26 -2.61 16.17
C VAL A 37 -5.87 -1.98 16.04
N PHE A 38 -5.75 -0.89 15.29
CA PHE A 38 -4.53 -0.08 15.27
C PHE A 38 -4.53 0.89 16.45
N HIS A 39 -3.56 0.72 17.36
CA HIS A 39 -3.28 1.69 18.42
C HIS A 39 -2.15 2.62 17.99
N VAL A 40 -2.48 3.88 17.75
CA VAL A 40 -1.47 4.91 17.45
C VAL A 40 -0.70 5.20 18.74
N THR A 41 0.61 4.93 18.72
CA THR A 41 1.52 5.14 19.85
C THR A 41 2.40 6.37 19.67
N GLY A 42 2.51 6.87 18.46
CA GLY A 42 3.30 8.05 18.10
C GLY A 42 2.92 8.57 16.74
N ARG A 43 3.34 9.80 16.47
CA ARG A 43 3.08 10.46 15.19
C ARG A 43 4.27 11.30 14.80
N LEU A 44 4.65 11.25 13.53
CA LEU A 44 5.72 12.02 12.96
C LEU A 44 5.20 12.91 11.83
N GLN A 45 5.39 14.22 11.99
CA GLN A 45 5.06 15.17 10.93
C GLN A 45 6.18 15.18 9.90
N ILE A 46 5.83 15.01 8.63
CA ILE A 46 6.74 15.17 7.48
C ILE A 46 6.17 16.25 6.56
N PRO A 47 6.98 16.85 5.66
CA PRO A 47 6.47 17.79 4.66
C PRO A 47 5.34 17.16 3.84
N ALA A 48 4.33 17.97 3.53
CA ALA A 48 3.01 17.57 3.03
C ALA A 48 3.03 16.56 1.88
N ASP A 49 3.98 16.69 0.96
CA ASP A 49 4.00 15.90 -0.27
C ASP A 49 4.98 14.71 -0.23
N ASP A 50 5.81 14.59 0.83
CA ASP A 50 6.92 13.63 0.81
C ASP A 50 6.48 12.17 1.04
N GLY A 51 5.44 11.92 1.81
CA GLY A 51 5.02 10.58 2.22
C GLY A 51 3.65 10.13 1.69
N GLN A 52 3.24 10.56 0.52
CA GLN A 52 1.89 10.30 0.01
C GLN A 52 1.67 8.91 -0.57
N GLN A 53 2.74 8.18 -0.92
CA GLN A 53 2.63 6.89 -1.60
C GLN A 53 3.21 5.75 -0.77
N GLY A 54 4.52 5.66 -0.64
CA GLY A 54 5.20 4.52 -0.06
C GLY A 54 5.92 4.84 1.25
N VAL A 55 6.05 3.84 2.13
CA VAL A 55 6.88 3.90 3.33
C VAL A 55 7.67 2.62 3.53
N ALA A 56 8.94 2.73 3.92
CA ALA A 56 9.81 1.62 4.30
C ALA A 56 10.73 2.04 5.46
N THR A 57 11.37 1.08 6.12
CA THR A 57 12.33 1.37 7.17
C THR A 57 13.41 0.29 7.27
N ASP A 58 14.60 0.68 7.71
CA ASP A 58 15.68 -0.21 8.10
C ASP A 58 15.84 -0.31 9.64
N GLY A 59 14.87 0.23 10.38
CA GLY A 59 14.87 0.32 11.84
C GLY A 59 15.66 1.50 12.41
N LYS A 60 16.40 2.24 11.56
CA LYS A 60 17.19 3.44 11.95
C LYS A 60 16.73 4.67 11.19
N PHE A 61 16.28 4.48 9.98
CA PHE A 61 15.77 5.53 9.10
C PHE A 61 14.40 5.14 8.56
N ILE A 62 13.64 6.14 8.20
CA ILE A 62 12.36 6.00 7.51
C ILE A 62 12.56 6.48 6.08
N TYR A 63 12.17 5.66 5.13
CA TYR A 63 12.12 5.99 3.71
C TYR A 63 10.67 6.24 3.36
N VAL A 64 10.38 7.37 2.75
CA VAL A 64 9.05 7.71 2.26
C VAL A 64 9.13 8.20 0.83
N GLN A 65 8.08 8.01 0.08
CA GLN A 65 8.04 8.57 -1.27
C GLN A 65 6.69 9.20 -1.57
N ASN A 66 6.75 10.24 -2.39
CA ASN A 66 5.59 10.75 -3.11
C ASN A 66 5.53 10.13 -4.51
N THR A 67 4.68 10.65 -5.38
CA THR A 67 4.51 10.12 -6.75
C THR A 67 5.75 10.23 -7.63
N GLN A 68 6.80 10.96 -7.23
CA GLN A 68 7.93 11.28 -8.11
C GLN A 68 9.31 11.16 -7.45
N GLN A 69 9.38 11.10 -6.13
CA GLN A 69 10.65 11.24 -5.41
C GLN A 69 10.65 10.44 -4.11
N LEU A 70 11.83 9.88 -3.78
CA LEU A 70 12.11 9.17 -2.55
C LEU A 70 12.86 10.08 -1.57
N PHE A 71 12.50 10.02 -0.28
CA PHE A 71 13.09 10.79 0.80
C PHE A 71 13.51 9.88 1.94
N LYS A 72 14.57 10.26 2.66
CA LYS A 72 15.07 9.57 3.84
C LYS A 72 15.03 10.49 5.04
N TYR A 73 14.40 10.04 6.10
CA TYR A 73 14.28 10.73 7.38
C TYR A 73 14.94 9.92 8.48
N ASP A 74 15.44 10.58 9.52
CA ASP A 74 15.71 9.91 10.79
C ASP A 74 14.38 9.64 11.55
N LEU A 75 14.48 8.94 12.68
CA LEU A 75 13.29 8.60 13.48
C LEU A 75 12.68 9.82 14.21
N ASP A 76 13.37 10.96 14.24
CA ASP A 76 12.89 12.23 14.78
C ASP A 76 12.22 13.10 13.71
N GLY A 77 12.17 12.64 12.45
CA GLY A 77 11.54 13.35 11.33
C GLY A 77 12.41 14.40 10.66
N LYS A 78 13.70 14.39 10.91
CA LYS A 78 14.63 15.26 10.20
C LYS A 78 15.02 14.66 8.86
N LEU A 79 14.85 15.43 7.79
CA LEU A 79 15.29 15.03 6.45
C LEU A 79 16.80 14.83 6.42
N VAL A 80 17.22 13.63 6.02
CA VAL A 80 18.62 13.24 5.85
C VAL A 80 19.08 13.46 4.41
N THR A 81 18.30 12.96 3.44
CA THR A 81 18.58 13.12 2.02
C THR A 81 17.34 12.88 1.18
N ALA A 82 17.36 13.32 -0.08
CA ALA A 82 16.33 13.07 -1.07
C ALA A 82 16.96 12.50 -2.34
N GLY A 83 16.28 11.54 -2.94
CA GLY A 83 16.67 10.92 -4.21
C GLY A 83 16.35 11.80 -5.42
N PRO A 84 16.63 11.33 -6.63
CA PRO A 84 16.30 12.07 -7.85
C PRO A 84 14.78 12.17 -8.03
N LYS A 85 14.33 13.30 -8.54
CA LYS A 85 12.94 13.48 -8.97
C LYS A 85 12.75 12.85 -10.35
N LEU A 86 11.79 11.96 -10.48
CA LEU A 86 11.47 11.25 -11.72
C LEU A 86 10.01 11.53 -12.10
N MET A 87 9.76 11.76 -13.39
CA MET A 87 8.41 12.04 -13.91
C MET A 87 7.64 10.73 -14.18
N LEU A 88 7.55 9.88 -13.16
CA LEU A 88 6.86 8.59 -13.16
C LEU A 88 6.03 8.48 -11.90
N HIS A 89 5.00 7.65 -11.92
CA HIS A 89 4.20 7.38 -10.73
C HIS A 89 4.86 6.30 -9.88
N HIS A 90 5.33 6.68 -8.69
CA HIS A 90 5.83 5.74 -7.70
C HIS A 90 4.67 5.23 -6.82
N GLY A 91 4.64 3.92 -6.57
CA GLY A 91 3.70 3.23 -5.68
C GLY A 91 4.31 2.93 -4.30
N GLY A 92 4.19 1.69 -3.83
CA GLY A 92 4.79 1.22 -2.58
C GLY A 92 6.30 1.05 -2.66
N ILE A 93 6.96 0.97 -1.50
CA ILE A 93 8.40 0.72 -1.36
C ILE A 93 8.70 -0.34 -0.30
N VAL A 94 9.84 -1.02 -0.46
CA VAL A 94 10.36 -1.94 0.56
C VAL A 94 11.88 -1.80 0.72
N TYR A 95 12.36 -1.86 1.97
CA TYR A 95 13.79 -1.91 2.26
C TYR A 95 14.27 -3.36 2.36
N VAL A 96 15.36 -3.68 1.65
CA VAL A 96 16.02 -5.00 1.72
C VAL A 96 17.53 -4.83 1.68
N LYS A 97 18.23 -5.17 2.77
CA LYS A 97 19.70 -5.28 2.84
C LYS A 97 20.48 -4.09 2.24
N GLY A 98 20.13 -2.87 2.62
CA GLY A 98 20.83 -1.65 2.17
C GLY A 98 20.32 -1.06 0.87
N LEU A 99 19.24 -1.62 0.31
CA LEU A 99 18.58 -1.13 -0.89
C LEU A 99 17.11 -0.82 -0.61
N VAL A 100 16.56 0.18 -1.30
CA VAL A 100 15.14 0.47 -1.33
C VAL A 100 14.61 0.15 -2.72
N TYR A 101 13.60 -0.70 -2.77
CA TYR A 101 12.92 -1.11 -4.00
C TYR A 101 11.59 -0.38 -4.08
N ALA A 102 11.31 0.25 -5.20
CA ALA A 102 10.08 1.01 -5.45
C ALA A 102 9.33 0.46 -6.64
N ALA A 103 8.05 0.16 -6.47
CA ALA A 103 7.15 -0.11 -7.60
C ALA A 103 6.88 1.22 -8.32
N VAL A 104 7.09 1.25 -9.64
CA VAL A 104 7.00 2.47 -10.44
C VAL A 104 6.25 2.21 -11.73
N SER A 105 5.34 3.09 -12.07
CA SER A 105 4.54 3.04 -13.29
C SER A 105 4.59 4.34 -14.05
N GLY A 106 4.38 4.28 -15.37
CA GLY A 106 4.35 5.45 -16.23
C GLY A 106 4.10 5.06 -17.69
N CYS A 107 4.10 6.08 -18.55
CA CYS A 107 4.04 5.89 -19.98
C CYS A 107 5.33 6.43 -20.60
N ASP A 108 5.81 5.81 -21.66
CA ASP A 108 6.87 6.37 -22.51
C ASP A 108 6.31 7.47 -23.42
N SER A 109 7.20 8.09 -24.25
CA SER A 109 6.82 9.13 -25.20
C SER A 109 5.82 8.66 -26.27
N ASN A 110 5.66 7.36 -26.45
CA ASN A 110 4.72 6.73 -27.40
C ASN A 110 3.41 6.32 -26.73
N GLY A 111 3.24 6.60 -25.42
CA GLY A 111 2.07 6.19 -24.64
C GLY A 111 2.09 4.72 -24.20
N THR A 112 3.22 4.03 -24.33
CA THR A 112 3.36 2.64 -23.89
C THR A 112 3.51 2.60 -22.36
N ASN A 113 2.65 1.85 -21.70
CA ASN A 113 2.74 1.66 -20.26
C ASN A 113 4.05 0.98 -19.88
N GLN A 114 4.71 1.55 -18.87
CA GLN A 114 5.95 1.03 -18.31
C GLN A 114 5.74 0.73 -16.84
N HIS A 115 5.97 -0.51 -16.43
CA HIS A 115 5.93 -0.91 -15.03
C HIS A 115 7.30 -1.47 -14.67
N ARG A 116 7.92 -0.90 -13.63
CA ARG A 116 9.28 -1.22 -13.23
C ARG A 116 9.41 -1.31 -11.73
N VAL A 117 10.43 -2.02 -11.28
CA VAL A 117 10.95 -1.84 -9.94
C VAL A 117 12.24 -1.04 -10.04
N HIS A 118 12.26 0.13 -9.42
CA HIS A 118 13.45 0.95 -9.27
C HIS A 118 14.17 0.58 -8.00
N VAL A 119 15.49 0.45 -8.07
CA VAL A 119 16.35 0.08 -6.95
C VAL A 119 17.23 1.26 -6.60
N TYR A 120 17.14 1.70 -5.36
CA TYR A 120 17.91 2.83 -4.83
C TYR A 120 18.90 2.34 -3.77
N ASN A 121 20.07 2.94 -3.74
CA ASN A 121 20.97 2.80 -2.60
C ASN A 121 20.33 3.44 -1.35
N ALA A 122 20.16 2.70 -0.27
CA ALA A 122 19.48 3.19 0.93
C ALA A 122 20.26 4.27 1.69
N GLN A 123 21.57 4.41 1.45
CA GLN A 123 22.40 5.45 2.08
C GLN A 123 22.30 6.79 1.33
N SER A 124 22.48 6.77 0.00
CA SER A 124 22.55 7.98 -0.83
C SER A 124 21.22 8.32 -1.53
N LEU A 125 20.31 7.39 -1.64
CA LEU A 125 19.10 7.42 -2.47
C LEU A 125 19.36 7.59 -3.97
N GLU A 126 20.57 7.26 -4.42
CA GLU A 126 20.87 7.17 -5.86
C GLU A 126 20.12 6.00 -6.48
N LEU A 127 19.50 6.23 -7.63
CA LEU A 127 18.90 5.18 -8.45
C LEU A 127 20.02 4.37 -9.13
N ILE A 128 20.15 3.09 -8.76
CA ILE A 128 21.25 2.22 -9.20
C ILE A 128 20.82 1.17 -10.23
N GLU A 129 19.54 0.76 -10.21
CA GLU A 129 19.04 -0.28 -11.11
C GLU A 129 17.55 -0.10 -11.40
N LYS A 130 17.09 -0.66 -12.52
CA LYS A 130 15.69 -0.70 -12.95
C LYS A 130 15.38 -2.07 -13.53
N HIS A 131 14.35 -2.74 -13.01
CA HIS A 131 13.86 -4.00 -13.54
C HIS A 131 12.53 -3.78 -14.24
N ASP A 132 12.41 -4.23 -15.48
CA ASP A 132 11.16 -4.21 -16.24
C ASP A 132 10.28 -5.36 -15.77
N ILE A 133 9.06 -5.04 -15.34
CA ILE A 133 8.03 -5.99 -14.92
C ILE A 133 6.74 -5.81 -15.73
N GLY A 134 6.78 -5.00 -16.78
CA GLY A 134 5.62 -4.53 -17.54
C GLY A 134 4.74 -5.64 -18.13
N ALA A 135 5.33 -6.76 -18.52
CA ALA A 135 4.57 -7.90 -19.07
C ALA A 135 3.52 -8.49 -18.11
N HIS A 136 3.60 -8.16 -16.82
CA HIS A 136 2.76 -8.74 -15.76
C HIS A 136 1.72 -7.78 -15.19
N PHE A 137 1.70 -6.51 -15.63
CA PHE A 137 0.81 -5.47 -15.12
C PHE A 137 0.04 -4.82 -16.27
N THR A 138 -1.22 -4.51 -16.01
CA THR A 138 -2.12 -3.89 -17.00
C THR A 138 -2.32 -2.40 -16.73
N VAL A 139 -2.34 -2.00 -15.44
CA VAL A 139 -2.66 -0.63 -15.04
C VAL A 139 -1.50 0.01 -14.32
N CYS A 140 -1.23 -0.35 -13.07
CA CYS A 140 -0.13 0.20 -12.29
C CYS A 140 0.50 -0.86 -11.38
N ALA A 141 1.82 -0.80 -11.17
CA ALA A 141 2.47 -1.48 -10.07
C ALA A 141 2.25 -0.64 -8.79
N GLY A 142 1.56 -1.21 -7.80
CA GLY A 142 1.17 -0.57 -6.55
C GLY A 142 2.11 -0.94 -5.39
N GLY A 143 1.62 -1.73 -4.42
CA GLY A 143 2.41 -2.19 -3.28
C GLY A 143 3.53 -3.14 -3.66
N ILE A 144 4.63 -3.10 -2.89
CA ILE A 144 5.75 -4.05 -3.04
C ILE A 144 6.25 -4.49 -1.67
N THR A 145 6.53 -5.79 -1.52
CA THR A 145 7.18 -6.33 -0.33
C THR A 145 8.16 -7.45 -0.67
N HIS A 146 8.89 -7.93 0.33
CA HIS A 146 9.90 -8.96 0.16
C HIS A 146 9.73 -10.08 1.20
N ARG A 147 9.79 -11.35 0.74
CA ARG A 147 9.74 -12.54 1.58
C ARG A 147 10.73 -13.58 1.09
N LYS A 148 11.69 -13.99 1.95
CA LYS A 148 12.61 -15.13 1.72
C LYS A 148 13.33 -15.12 0.36
N GLY A 149 13.78 -13.94 -0.09
CA GLY A 149 14.50 -13.79 -1.37
C GLY A 149 13.59 -13.53 -2.58
N HIS A 150 12.29 -13.45 -2.39
CA HIS A 150 11.33 -13.15 -3.45
C HIS A 150 10.67 -11.79 -3.21
N PHE A 151 10.36 -11.09 -4.30
CA PHE A 151 9.58 -9.86 -4.29
C PHE A 151 8.14 -10.16 -4.70
N PHE A 152 7.21 -9.51 -4.03
CA PHE A 152 5.78 -9.54 -4.32
C PHE A 152 5.35 -8.14 -4.66
N VAL A 153 4.85 -7.95 -5.87
CA VAL A 153 4.38 -6.65 -6.37
C VAL A 153 2.89 -6.77 -6.67
N ALA A 154 2.12 -5.87 -6.09
CA ALA A 154 0.68 -5.83 -6.28
C ALA A 154 0.28 -4.92 -7.43
N GLU A 155 -0.83 -5.23 -8.09
CA GLU A 155 -1.44 -4.36 -9.10
C GLU A 155 -2.38 -3.35 -8.42
N SER A 156 -2.31 -2.10 -8.85
CA SER A 156 -3.27 -1.07 -8.48
C SER A 156 -4.03 -0.57 -9.70
N PHE A 157 -5.24 -0.05 -9.49
CA PHE A 157 -6.19 0.32 -10.52
C PHE A 157 -6.66 1.77 -10.37
N PHE A 158 -7.39 2.27 -11.37
CA PHE A 158 -8.04 3.58 -11.33
C PHE A 158 -9.53 3.47 -10.95
N ASP A 159 -10.04 2.26 -10.80
CA ASP A 159 -11.42 1.94 -10.47
C ASP A 159 -11.51 0.74 -9.52
N ASP A 160 -12.73 0.37 -9.14
CA ASP A 160 -13.01 -0.70 -8.18
C ASP A 160 -13.51 -2.00 -8.87
N ASP A 161 -13.35 -2.12 -10.19
CA ASP A 161 -13.96 -3.22 -10.94
C ASP A 161 -13.04 -4.43 -11.17
N HIS A 162 -11.77 -4.33 -10.80
CA HIS A 162 -10.77 -5.38 -11.01
C HIS A 162 -10.56 -6.24 -9.76
N LEU A 163 -10.33 -7.53 -9.97
CA LEU A 163 -9.88 -8.43 -8.90
C LEU A 163 -8.42 -8.12 -8.56
N ASP A 164 -8.12 -8.14 -7.28
CA ASP A 164 -6.77 -7.91 -6.79
C ASP A 164 -5.80 -8.97 -7.30
N LYS A 165 -4.61 -8.51 -7.69
CA LYS A 165 -3.54 -9.36 -8.19
C LYS A 165 -2.22 -9.02 -7.52
N ILE A 166 -1.46 -10.06 -7.16
CA ILE A 166 -0.08 -9.96 -6.66
C ILE A 166 0.78 -10.85 -7.55
N VAL A 167 1.91 -10.33 -7.97
CA VAL A 167 2.88 -11.04 -8.81
C VAL A 167 4.14 -11.32 -8.01
N GLU A 168 4.57 -12.58 -7.98
CA GLU A 168 5.80 -13.02 -7.34
C GLU A 168 6.94 -13.06 -8.34
N PHE A 169 8.07 -12.47 -7.94
CA PHE A 169 9.33 -12.46 -8.66
C PHE A 169 10.46 -13.04 -7.79
N ASN A 170 11.47 -13.64 -8.42
CA ASN A 170 12.71 -13.97 -7.74
C ASN A 170 13.56 -12.72 -7.45
N ALA A 171 14.73 -12.91 -6.83
CA ALA A 171 15.64 -11.82 -6.48
C ALA A 171 16.18 -11.02 -7.70
N SER A 172 16.09 -11.56 -8.91
CA SER A 172 16.48 -10.91 -10.18
C SER A 172 15.29 -10.39 -10.96
N PHE A 173 14.12 -10.28 -10.33
CA PHE A 173 12.84 -9.88 -10.94
C PHE A 173 12.39 -10.72 -12.13
N GLN A 174 12.80 -11.99 -12.17
CA GLN A 174 12.21 -12.96 -13.10
C GLN A 174 10.88 -13.44 -12.49
N HIS A 175 9.85 -13.47 -13.31
CA HIS A 175 8.51 -13.89 -12.94
C HIS A 175 8.48 -15.33 -12.43
N ILE A 176 7.74 -15.55 -11.35
CA ILE A 176 7.50 -16.87 -10.77
C ILE A 176 6.03 -17.25 -10.90
N LYS A 177 5.13 -16.38 -10.38
CA LYS A 177 3.71 -16.72 -10.28
C LYS A 177 2.83 -15.48 -10.11
N ASP A 178 1.61 -15.54 -10.66
CA ASP A 178 0.53 -14.61 -10.38
C ASP A 178 -0.43 -15.21 -9.35
N TYR A 179 -0.79 -14.40 -8.36
CA TYR A 179 -1.84 -14.70 -7.39
C TYR A 179 -3.02 -13.77 -7.67
N ARG A 180 -4.15 -14.34 -8.04
CA ARG A 180 -5.42 -13.64 -8.16
C ARG A 180 -6.21 -13.87 -6.88
N ILE A 181 -6.57 -12.78 -6.22
CA ILE A 181 -7.35 -12.80 -4.99
C ILE A 181 -8.81 -12.55 -5.41
N ASP A 182 -9.73 -13.41 -5.00
CA ASP A 182 -11.17 -13.21 -5.28
C ASP A 182 -11.73 -12.12 -4.35
N PHE A 183 -11.22 -10.93 -4.56
CA PHE A 183 -11.51 -9.72 -3.80
C PHE A 183 -11.21 -8.48 -4.66
N LYS A 184 -11.92 -7.40 -4.41
CA LYS A 184 -11.75 -6.11 -5.06
C LYS A 184 -11.50 -5.06 -3.98
N SER A 185 -10.26 -4.62 -3.83
CA SER A 185 -9.95 -3.49 -2.97
C SER A 185 -10.16 -2.17 -3.73
N PRO A 186 -10.58 -1.09 -3.05
CA PRO A 186 -10.73 0.21 -3.69
C PRO A 186 -9.41 0.67 -4.35
N TYR A 187 -9.42 0.86 -5.68
CA TYR A 187 -8.24 1.24 -6.48
C TYR A 187 -7.11 0.21 -6.48
N GLY A 188 -7.39 -1.06 -6.13
CA GLY A 188 -6.39 -2.11 -6.03
C GLY A 188 -5.47 -1.97 -4.82
N ILE A 189 -4.44 -2.80 -4.77
CA ILE A 189 -3.51 -2.86 -3.63
C ILE A 189 -2.46 -1.77 -3.76
N GLN A 190 -2.44 -0.83 -2.82
CA GLN A 190 -1.52 0.30 -2.79
C GLN A 190 -0.30 0.03 -1.90
N GLY A 191 -0.51 -0.64 -0.77
CA GLY A 191 0.52 -1.03 0.18
C GLY A 191 0.50 -2.53 0.47
N LEU A 192 1.68 -3.12 0.60
CA LEU A 192 1.85 -4.55 0.85
C LEU A 192 3.04 -4.78 1.77
N GLU A 193 2.83 -5.44 2.91
CA GLU A 193 3.90 -5.80 3.85
C GLU A 193 3.80 -7.25 4.28
N TYR A 194 4.94 -7.95 4.30
CA TYR A 194 5.03 -9.31 4.82
C TYR A 194 5.27 -9.32 6.32
N LEU A 195 4.48 -10.11 7.04
CA LEU A 195 4.52 -10.28 8.49
C LEU A 195 5.10 -11.67 8.84
N PRO A 196 6.43 -11.79 9.05
CA PRO A 196 7.11 -13.08 9.17
C PRO A 196 6.70 -13.88 10.40
N GLY A 197 6.30 -13.22 11.50
CA GLY A 197 5.90 -13.89 12.74
C GLY A 197 4.67 -14.77 12.61
N ILE A 198 3.79 -14.47 11.66
CA ILE A 198 2.52 -15.18 11.43
C ILE A 198 2.39 -15.70 9.99
N ASP A 199 3.41 -15.57 9.15
CA ASP A 199 3.42 -15.92 7.72
C ASP A 199 2.19 -15.38 6.96
N GLN A 200 1.93 -14.07 7.09
CA GLN A 200 0.81 -13.39 6.44
C GLN A 200 1.29 -12.13 5.73
N PHE A 201 0.47 -11.65 4.81
CA PHE A 201 0.65 -10.34 4.17
C PHE A 201 -0.42 -9.39 4.66
N GLN A 202 0.00 -8.20 5.07
CA GLN A 202 -0.86 -7.06 5.32
C GLN A 202 -1.03 -6.30 4.02
N ILE A 203 -2.28 -5.97 3.67
CA ILE A 203 -2.66 -5.32 2.43
C ILE A 203 -3.37 -4.01 2.78
N HIS A 204 -2.99 -2.94 2.10
CA HIS A 204 -3.65 -1.66 2.16
C HIS A 204 -4.14 -1.24 0.77
N SER A 205 -5.28 -0.59 0.75
CA SER A 205 -5.81 0.12 -0.40
C SER A 205 -6.13 1.56 -0.01
N HIS A 206 -6.75 2.33 -0.88
CA HIS A 206 -7.29 3.64 -0.48
C HIS A 206 -8.37 3.50 0.59
N GLY A 207 -8.36 4.40 1.59
CA GLY A 207 -9.37 4.47 2.63
C GLY A 207 -8.90 3.98 3.99
N LYS A 208 -9.86 3.56 4.83
CA LYS A 208 -9.63 3.22 6.23
C LYS A 208 -9.69 1.72 6.51
N VAL A 209 -9.87 0.92 5.49
CA VAL A 209 -9.93 -0.54 5.60
C VAL A 209 -8.58 -1.11 5.19
N PHE A 210 -8.08 -2.02 5.98
CA PHE A 210 -6.92 -2.84 5.65
C PHE A 210 -7.30 -4.31 5.68
N TYR A 211 -6.46 -5.13 5.04
CA TYR A 211 -6.71 -6.54 4.91
C TYR A 211 -5.49 -7.35 5.30
N ARG A 212 -5.71 -8.61 5.64
CA ARG A 212 -4.64 -9.57 5.88
C ARG A 212 -4.98 -10.88 5.20
N ILE A 213 -3.97 -11.49 4.57
CA ILE A 213 -4.10 -12.74 3.86
C ILE A 213 -2.93 -13.66 4.22
N ASN A 214 -3.12 -14.97 4.19
CA ASN A 214 -2.05 -15.93 4.50
C ASN A 214 -0.92 -15.90 3.45
N GLY A 215 0.21 -16.50 3.80
CA GLY A 215 1.41 -16.53 2.94
C GLY A 215 1.24 -17.26 1.61
N ARG A 216 0.10 -17.90 1.35
CA ARG A 216 -0.26 -18.58 0.09
C ARG A 216 -1.24 -17.78 -0.76
N PHE A 217 -1.72 -16.62 -0.27
CA PHE A 217 -2.72 -15.77 -0.93
C PHE A 217 -4.06 -16.49 -1.20
N GLU A 218 -4.48 -17.34 -0.28
CA GLU A 218 -5.76 -18.03 -0.36
C GLU A 218 -6.90 -17.07 -0.01
N SER A 219 -7.82 -16.80 -0.93
CA SER A 219 -8.89 -15.82 -0.77
C SER A 219 -9.78 -16.07 0.46
N ASN A 220 -9.98 -17.33 0.85
CA ASN A 220 -10.74 -17.70 2.04
C ASN A 220 -10.03 -17.39 3.37
N SER A 221 -8.77 -16.99 3.32
CA SER A 221 -7.99 -16.53 4.49
C SER A 221 -8.00 -15.01 4.65
N LEU A 222 -8.65 -14.29 3.73
CA LEU A 222 -8.70 -12.84 3.78
C LEU A 222 -9.57 -12.38 4.94
N ILE A 223 -9.01 -11.53 5.78
CA ILE A 223 -9.70 -10.87 6.89
C ILE A 223 -9.48 -9.37 6.77
N SER A 224 -10.43 -8.58 7.28
CA SER A 224 -10.38 -7.12 7.22
C SER A 224 -10.41 -6.49 8.59
N GLY A 225 -9.82 -5.32 8.71
CA GLY A 225 -9.89 -4.47 9.88
C GLY A 225 -10.05 -3.01 9.46
N LYS A 226 -10.29 -2.13 10.44
CA LYS A 226 -10.48 -0.70 10.20
C LYS A 226 -9.47 0.11 10.99
N ALA A 227 -8.98 1.20 10.38
CA ALA A 227 -8.24 2.25 11.03
C ALA A 227 -9.12 3.50 11.15
N ASN A 228 -8.80 4.39 12.09
CA ASN A 228 -9.47 5.68 12.23
C ASN A 228 -8.90 6.78 11.32
N PHE A 229 -7.94 6.45 10.46
CA PHE A 229 -7.29 7.34 9.49
C PHE A 229 -7.15 6.66 8.11
N GLU A 230 -6.90 7.45 7.07
CA GLU A 230 -6.68 6.93 5.72
C GLU A 230 -5.29 6.34 5.59
N LEU A 231 -5.24 5.13 5.04
CA LEU A 231 -4.05 4.33 4.82
C LEU A 231 -3.64 4.41 3.35
N GLN A 232 -2.33 4.31 3.08
CA GLN A 232 -1.81 4.12 1.74
C GLN A 232 -0.81 2.97 1.70
N ASP A 233 0.25 3.04 2.52
CA ASP A 233 1.29 2.02 2.62
C ASP A 233 1.75 1.89 4.06
N LEU A 234 2.50 0.84 4.36
CA LEU A 234 3.02 0.56 5.68
C LEU A 234 4.37 -0.12 5.63
N ALA A 235 5.13 0.03 6.70
CA ALA A 235 6.37 -0.70 6.91
C ALA A 235 6.47 -1.22 8.34
N ARG A 236 7.08 -2.37 8.52
CA ARG A 236 7.34 -2.94 9.83
C ARG A 236 8.63 -2.35 10.42
N LEU A 237 8.49 -1.58 11.51
CA LEU A 237 9.63 -1.01 12.24
C LEU A 237 10.32 -2.06 13.12
N ASP A 238 9.52 -2.82 13.87
CA ASP A 238 9.98 -3.92 14.72
C ASP A 238 8.93 -5.04 14.79
N ALA A 239 9.04 -5.96 15.73
CA ALA A 239 8.13 -7.10 15.86
C ALA A 239 6.66 -6.67 16.07
N ASN A 240 6.43 -5.55 16.77
CA ASN A 240 5.11 -5.13 17.25
C ASN A 240 4.69 -3.73 16.77
N THR A 241 5.56 -3.04 16.04
CA THR A 241 5.33 -1.65 15.61
C THR A 241 5.37 -1.54 14.08
N LEU A 242 4.33 -0.97 13.53
CA LEU A 242 4.26 -0.57 12.12
C LEU A 242 4.37 0.96 12.01
N ILE A 243 4.97 1.42 10.93
CA ILE A 243 4.88 2.80 10.46
C ILE A 243 3.86 2.80 9.33
N VAL A 244 2.86 3.64 9.43
CA VAL A 244 1.78 3.75 8.43
C VAL A 244 1.70 5.18 7.95
N ASN A 245 1.67 5.41 6.67
CA ASN A 245 1.43 6.76 6.17
C ASN A 245 -0.06 7.11 6.26
N ASN A 246 -0.35 8.20 6.97
CA ASN A 246 -1.66 8.82 7.05
C ASN A 246 -1.73 9.93 6.01
N ARG A 247 -2.25 9.58 4.84
CA ARG A 247 -2.28 10.48 3.68
C ARG A 247 -3.11 11.74 3.94
N GLN A 248 -4.22 11.63 4.66
CA GLN A 248 -5.10 12.76 4.94
C GLN A 248 -4.46 13.76 5.92
N ALA A 249 -3.81 13.26 6.96
CA ALA A 249 -3.14 14.11 7.95
C ALA A 249 -1.71 14.50 7.55
N GLN A 250 -1.17 13.89 6.50
CA GLN A 250 0.23 14.10 6.04
C GLN A 250 1.25 13.79 7.14
N THR A 251 0.99 12.68 7.85
CA THR A 251 1.82 12.20 8.95
C THR A 251 2.17 10.73 8.75
N LEU A 252 3.23 10.31 9.42
CA LEU A 252 3.50 8.90 9.67
C LEU A 252 2.98 8.55 11.06
N GLU A 253 2.14 7.52 11.15
CA GLU A 253 1.62 7.02 12.41
C GLU A 253 2.44 5.80 12.83
N PHE A 254 2.94 5.79 14.07
CA PHE A 254 3.48 4.58 14.68
C PHE A 254 2.32 3.83 15.33
N VAL A 255 2.06 2.61 14.88
CA VAL A 255 0.91 1.85 15.34
C VAL A 255 1.33 0.49 15.89
N LYS A 256 0.68 0.07 16.95
CA LYS A 256 0.75 -1.31 17.47
C LYS A 256 -0.53 -2.04 17.12
N LEU A 257 -0.38 -3.28 16.72
CA LEU A 257 -1.50 -4.19 16.55
C LEU A 257 -1.85 -4.80 17.93
N ALA A 258 -3.06 -4.58 18.42
CA ALA A 258 -3.51 -5.05 19.74
C ALA A 258 -3.65 -6.58 19.85
N THR A 259 -3.63 -7.29 18.73
CA THR A 259 -3.95 -8.73 18.64
C THR A 259 -2.82 -9.58 18.06
N TYR A 260 -1.57 -9.25 18.35
CA TYR A 260 -0.51 -10.26 18.21
C TYR A 260 -0.55 -11.13 19.46
N PRO A 261 -0.86 -12.42 19.38
CA PRO A 261 -0.51 -13.33 20.45
C PRO A 261 1.02 -13.34 20.55
N ASP A 262 1.53 -13.21 21.77
CA ASP A 262 2.95 -13.40 22.10
C ASP A 262 3.45 -14.80 21.70
#